data_7587f1286438ba6d6df0e6c5d234e0f4
#
_entry.id   7587f1286438ba6d6df0e6c5d234e0f4
#
_cell.length_a   1.000
_cell.length_b   1.000
_cell.length_c   1.000
_cell.angle_alpha   90.00
_cell.angle_beta   90.00
_cell.angle_gamma   90.00
#
_symmetry.space_group_name_H-M   'P 1'
#
loop_
_entity.id
_entity.type
_entity.pdbx_description
1 polymer ?
#
loop_
_entity_poly.entity_id
_entity_poly.type
_entity_poly.pdbx_seq_one_letter_code
_entity_poly.pdbx_strand_id
1 'polypeptide(L)'
;ALGVTLPGDDARTLFQKAMQEQFDKVNSFASKDKDAVKMDAAKRNAYINAQLAKYDGASNKLGVVLKQAWFMNIGNGFEVYNTFRRTKLPAGLQTPMQRPRQFALRIPYAQDELNLNPNTPSVVYDLPANAVFWDVTPFQF
;
A
#
# COMPACT_ATOMS: atom_id res chain seq x y z
N ALA A 1 -15.42 -0.38 -2.50
CA ALA A 1 -15.71 -0.40 -1.08
C ALA A 1 -16.66 -1.56 -0.80
N LEU A 2 -16.49 -2.24 0.32
CA LEU A 2 -17.24 -3.44 0.72
C LEU A 2 -18.68 -3.14 1.17
N GLY A 3 -19.21 -1.95 0.90
CA GLY A 3 -20.58 -1.56 1.26
C GLY A 3 -20.83 -1.43 2.77
N VAL A 4 -19.78 -1.46 3.58
CA VAL A 4 -19.91 -1.24 5.03
C VAL A 4 -20.13 0.25 5.28
N THR A 5 -21.26 0.58 5.86
CA THR A 5 -21.57 1.94 6.33
C THR A 5 -21.20 2.02 7.81
N LEU A 6 -20.27 2.90 8.13
CA LEU A 6 -19.96 3.22 9.53
C LEU A 6 -20.95 4.28 10.02
N PRO A 7 -21.44 4.19 11.27
CA PRO A 7 -22.32 5.20 11.82
C PRO A 7 -21.66 6.58 11.81
N GLY A 8 -22.29 7.56 11.17
CA GLY A 8 -21.93 8.96 11.26
C GLY A 8 -21.01 9.53 10.17
N ASP A 9 -20.26 8.73 9.42
CA ASP A 9 -19.35 9.25 8.38
C ASP A 9 -19.43 8.44 7.09
N ASP A 10 -19.47 9.13 5.96
CA ASP A 10 -19.31 8.50 4.66
C ASP A 10 -17.83 8.22 4.32
N ALA A 11 -17.59 7.40 3.30
CA ALA A 11 -16.24 6.99 2.90
C ALA A 11 -15.35 8.18 2.50
N ARG A 12 -15.93 9.24 1.93
CA ARG A 12 -15.20 10.46 1.54
C ARG A 12 -14.73 11.23 2.76
N THR A 13 -15.61 11.40 3.74
CA THR A 13 -15.31 12.07 5.01
C THR A 13 -14.25 11.30 5.79
N LEU A 14 -14.35 9.97 5.86
CA LEU A 14 -13.34 9.13 6.50
C LEU A 14 -11.99 9.23 5.80
N PHE A 15 -11.96 9.27 4.47
CA PHE A 15 -10.74 9.45 3.70
C PHE A 15 -10.08 10.81 3.98
N GLN A 16 -10.88 11.88 4.06
CA GLN A 16 -10.39 13.21 4.44
C GLN A 16 -9.79 13.21 5.84
N LYS A 17 -10.52 12.68 6.83
CA LYS A 17 -10.05 12.59 8.22
C LYS A 17 -8.76 11.81 8.34
N ALA A 18 -8.66 10.66 7.68
CA ALA A 18 -7.45 9.84 7.69
C ALA A 18 -6.21 10.59 7.18
N MET A 19 -6.36 11.38 6.11
CA MET A 19 -5.27 12.23 5.62
C MET A 19 -4.91 13.34 6.62
N GLN A 20 -5.89 13.98 7.23
CA GLN A 20 -5.65 15.02 8.25
C GLN A 20 -4.88 14.46 9.44
N GLU A 21 -5.36 13.37 10.01
CA GLU A 21 -4.71 12.71 11.15
C GLU A 21 -3.30 12.25 10.85
N GLN A 22 -3.05 11.76 9.63
CA GLN A 22 -1.72 11.36 9.22
C GLN A 22 -0.76 12.55 9.17
N PHE A 23 -1.18 13.68 8.61
CA PHE A 23 -0.35 14.89 8.62
C PHE A 23 -0.11 15.41 10.04
N ASP A 24 -1.13 15.36 10.90
CA ASP A 24 -1.00 15.78 12.28
C ASP A 24 -0.03 14.87 13.05
N LYS A 25 -0.09 13.56 12.81
CA LYS A 25 0.85 12.58 13.36
C LYS A 25 2.29 12.86 12.92
N VAL A 26 2.52 13.11 11.63
CA VAL A 26 3.85 13.42 11.09
C VAL A 26 4.37 14.73 11.66
N ASN A 27 3.56 15.78 11.70
CA ASN A 27 3.93 17.06 12.28
C ASN A 27 4.21 16.96 13.79
N SER A 28 3.45 16.16 14.52
CA SER A 28 3.68 15.88 15.94
C SER A 28 5.01 15.15 16.14
N PHE A 29 5.33 14.17 15.28
CA PHE A 29 6.61 13.49 15.32
C PHE A 29 7.77 14.45 14.99
N ALA A 30 7.63 15.24 13.93
CA ALA A 30 8.60 16.25 13.54
C ALA A 30 8.81 17.34 14.61
N SER A 31 7.83 17.59 15.48
CA SER A 31 7.97 18.60 16.54
C SER A 31 9.00 18.23 17.63
N LYS A 32 9.43 16.96 17.66
CA LYS A 32 10.47 16.48 18.58
C LYS A 32 11.87 16.88 18.12
N ASP A 33 12.03 17.27 16.86
CA ASP A 33 13.26 17.76 16.30
C ASP A 33 13.08 19.24 15.93
N LYS A 34 13.96 20.10 16.49
CA LYS A 34 13.93 21.56 16.28
C LYS A 34 14.22 21.95 14.83
N ASP A 35 14.97 21.14 14.11
CA ASP A 35 15.42 21.40 12.74
C ASP A 35 14.49 20.75 11.68
N ALA A 36 13.49 20.00 12.13
CA ALA A 36 12.54 19.35 11.22
C ALA A 36 11.56 20.35 10.61
N VAL A 37 11.42 20.27 9.29
CA VAL A 37 10.45 21.09 8.56
C VAL A 37 9.05 20.50 8.72
N LYS A 38 8.14 21.30 9.23
CA LYS A 38 6.70 20.94 9.34
C LYS A 38 5.96 21.39 8.11
N MET A 39 4.96 20.61 7.72
CA MET A 39 4.09 21.03 6.63
C MET A 39 3.18 22.17 7.07
N ASP A 40 3.16 23.24 6.29
CA ASP A 40 2.25 24.35 6.45
C ASP A 40 0.79 23.92 6.29
N ALA A 41 -0.10 24.47 7.12
CA ALA A 41 -1.51 24.15 7.11
C ALA A 41 -2.19 24.46 5.75
N ALA A 42 -1.81 25.55 5.09
CA ALA A 42 -2.35 25.90 3.78
C ALA A 42 -1.97 24.88 2.72
N LYS A 43 -0.69 24.46 2.68
CA LYS A 43 -0.20 23.43 1.76
C LYS A 43 -0.85 22.08 2.04
N ARG A 44 -0.99 21.71 3.32
CA ARG A 44 -1.70 20.49 3.73
C ARG A 44 -3.14 20.47 3.21
N ASN A 45 -3.88 21.54 3.45
CA ASN A 45 -5.27 21.63 3.04
C ASN A 45 -5.42 21.62 1.50
N ALA A 46 -4.54 22.31 0.79
CA ALA A 46 -4.50 22.28 -0.67
C ALA A 46 -4.25 20.85 -1.21
N TYR A 47 -3.31 20.11 -0.59
CA TYR A 47 -3.06 18.73 -0.95
C TYR A 47 -4.29 17.83 -0.70
N ILE A 48 -4.89 17.92 0.49
CA ILE A 48 -6.06 17.12 0.85
C ILE A 48 -7.20 17.38 -0.13
N ASN A 49 -7.49 18.65 -0.43
CA ASN A 49 -8.54 19.03 -1.39
C ASN A 49 -8.25 18.47 -2.80
N ALA A 50 -7.00 18.51 -3.25
CA ALA A 50 -6.61 17.91 -4.52
C ALA A 50 -6.81 16.38 -4.55
N GLN A 51 -6.55 15.68 -3.46
CA GLN A 51 -6.80 14.24 -3.37
C GLN A 51 -8.30 13.91 -3.29
N LEU A 52 -9.08 14.73 -2.60
CA LEU A 52 -10.54 14.59 -2.57
C LEU A 52 -11.15 14.80 -3.96
N ALA A 53 -10.69 15.80 -4.72
CA ALA A 53 -11.14 16.00 -6.10
C ALA A 53 -10.82 14.78 -6.98
N LYS A 54 -9.63 14.17 -6.82
CA LYS A 54 -9.29 12.90 -7.51
C LYS A 54 -10.20 11.75 -7.08
N TYR A 55 -10.51 11.65 -5.79
CA TYR A 55 -11.43 10.64 -5.28
C TYR A 55 -12.84 10.81 -5.86
N ASP A 56 -13.33 12.03 -5.90
CA ASP A 56 -14.68 12.34 -6.41
C ASP A 56 -14.82 11.99 -7.90
N GLY A 57 -13.79 12.29 -8.70
CA GLY A 57 -13.77 12.00 -10.16
C GLY A 57 -13.35 10.58 -10.53
N ALA A 58 -12.90 9.75 -9.59
CA ALA A 58 -12.38 8.43 -9.91
C ALA A 58 -13.48 7.38 -10.08
N SER A 59 -13.39 6.59 -11.15
CA SER A 59 -14.19 5.37 -11.33
C SER A 59 -13.79 4.29 -10.31
N ASN A 60 -12.50 4.17 -9.99
CA ASN A 60 -11.98 3.29 -8.94
C ASN A 60 -11.54 4.10 -7.72
N LYS A 61 -12.48 4.41 -6.86
CA LYS A 61 -12.24 5.17 -5.61
C LYS A 61 -11.29 4.43 -4.66
N LEU A 62 -11.37 3.11 -4.61
CA LEU A 62 -10.47 2.29 -3.80
C LEU A 62 -9.01 2.48 -4.22
N GLY A 63 -8.73 2.56 -5.51
CA GLY A 63 -7.39 2.81 -6.03
C GLY A 63 -6.80 4.13 -5.54
N VAL A 64 -7.61 5.19 -5.46
CA VAL A 64 -7.18 6.49 -4.93
C VAL A 64 -6.86 6.40 -3.43
N VAL A 65 -7.73 5.75 -2.65
CA VAL A 65 -7.52 5.55 -1.21
C VAL A 65 -6.27 4.74 -0.94
N LEU A 66 -6.09 3.61 -1.65
CA LEU A 66 -4.93 2.74 -1.46
C LEU A 66 -3.61 3.39 -1.91
N LYS A 67 -3.65 4.29 -2.89
CA LYS A 67 -2.48 5.09 -3.25
C LYS A 67 -2.07 6.03 -2.11
N GLN A 68 -3.01 6.64 -1.41
CA GLN A 68 -2.70 7.43 -0.22
C GLN A 68 -2.23 6.56 0.94
N ALA A 69 -2.88 5.42 1.18
CA ALA A 69 -2.45 4.46 2.19
C ALA A 69 -1.01 3.95 1.94
N TRP A 70 -0.61 3.79 0.69
CA TRP A 70 0.77 3.47 0.32
C TRP A 70 1.78 4.49 0.89
N PHE A 71 1.53 5.79 0.68
CA PHE A 71 2.39 6.85 1.23
C PHE A 71 2.34 6.92 2.75
N MET A 72 1.17 6.69 3.34
CA MET A 72 0.98 6.71 4.79
C MET A 72 1.71 5.57 5.51
N ASN A 73 1.97 4.47 4.81
CA ASN A 73 2.68 3.30 5.33
C ASN A 73 4.18 3.30 5.04
N ILE A 74 4.80 4.46 4.74
CA ILE A 74 6.25 4.55 4.62
C ILE A 74 6.88 4.06 5.94
N GLY A 75 7.78 3.08 5.84
CA GLY A 75 8.38 2.40 6.98
C GLY A 75 7.66 1.13 7.45
N ASN A 76 6.45 0.86 6.94
CA ASN A 76 5.70 -0.37 7.21
C ASN A 76 5.55 -1.21 5.93
N GLY A 77 6.64 -1.85 5.52
CA GLY A 77 6.69 -2.63 4.27
C GLY A 77 5.73 -3.81 4.25
N PHE A 78 5.43 -4.41 5.39
CA PHE A 78 4.51 -5.56 5.48
C PHE A 78 3.08 -5.20 5.08
N GLU A 79 2.54 -4.09 5.60
CA GLU A 79 1.19 -3.65 5.27
C GLU A 79 1.06 -3.24 3.80
N VAL A 80 2.08 -2.55 3.29
CA VAL A 80 2.15 -2.16 1.89
C VAL A 80 2.15 -3.40 0.98
N TYR A 81 3.00 -4.38 1.28
CA TYR A 81 3.11 -5.62 0.52
C TYR A 81 1.82 -6.44 0.58
N ASN A 82 1.24 -6.62 1.76
CA ASN A 82 0.01 -7.39 1.95
C ASN A 82 -1.18 -6.72 1.25
N THR A 83 -1.29 -5.39 1.35
CA THR A 83 -2.34 -4.63 0.67
C THR A 83 -2.20 -4.77 -0.84
N PHE A 84 -0.99 -4.64 -1.37
CA PHE A 84 -0.73 -4.81 -2.79
C PHE A 84 -1.05 -6.23 -3.27
N ARG A 85 -0.60 -7.27 -2.56
CA ARG A 85 -0.92 -8.66 -2.90
C ARG A 85 -2.43 -8.92 -2.96
N ARG A 86 -3.17 -8.41 -1.98
CA ARG A 86 -4.61 -8.61 -1.87
C ARG A 86 -5.42 -7.85 -2.91
N THR A 87 -5.01 -6.64 -3.26
CA THR A 87 -5.83 -5.71 -4.04
C THR A 87 -5.28 -5.41 -5.42
N LYS A 88 -4.00 -5.73 -5.67
CA LYS A 88 -3.22 -5.32 -6.85
C LYS A 88 -3.17 -3.78 -7.02
N LEU A 89 -3.38 -3.06 -5.94
CA LEU A 89 -3.37 -1.59 -5.90
C LEU A 89 -2.30 -1.08 -4.92
N PRO A 90 -1.75 0.11 -5.16
CA PRO A 90 -2.05 1.02 -6.27
C PRO A 90 -1.50 0.52 -7.61
N ALA A 91 -2.19 0.85 -8.70
CA ALA A 91 -1.71 0.56 -10.05
C ALA A 91 -0.45 1.38 -10.39
N GLY A 92 0.38 0.86 -11.29
CA GLY A 92 1.55 1.55 -11.80
C GLY A 92 2.77 1.52 -10.89
N LEU A 93 2.84 0.56 -9.95
CA LEU A 93 4.08 0.30 -9.22
C LEU A 93 5.15 -0.24 -10.17
N GLN A 94 6.36 0.29 -10.04
CA GLN A 94 7.48 -0.16 -10.84
C GLN A 94 7.92 -1.58 -10.41
N THR A 95 8.15 -2.45 -11.36
CA THR A 95 8.75 -3.77 -11.11
C THR A 95 10.21 -3.63 -10.65
N PRO A 96 10.74 -4.57 -9.85
CA PRO A 96 12.12 -4.53 -9.41
C PRO A 96 13.10 -4.49 -10.59
N MET A 97 14.05 -3.55 -10.57
CA MET A 97 15.01 -3.35 -11.66
C MET A 97 16.02 -4.50 -11.80
N GLN A 98 16.42 -5.12 -10.70
CA GLN A 98 17.45 -6.18 -10.69
C GLN A 98 16.97 -7.49 -11.33
N ARG A 99 15.68 -7.74 -11.31
CA ARG A 99 15.03 -8.80 -12.06
C ARG A 99 13.76 -8.19 -12.61
N PRO A 100 13.71 -7.81 -13.89
CA PRO A 100 12.53 -7.22 -14.51
C PRO A 100 11.43 -8.28 -14.66
N ARG A 101 11.03 -8.85 -13.56
CA ARG A 101 9.95 -9.80 -13.38
C ARG A 101 8.87 -9.16 -12.53
N GLN A 102 7.97 -9.92 -12.10
CA GLN A 102 6.80 -9.51 -11.36
C GLN A 102 7.13 -9.24 -9.89
N PHE A 103 6.22 -8.62 -9.16
CA PHE A 103 6.30 -8.55 -7.71
C PHE A 103 6.28 -9.95 -7.10
N ALA A 104 7.01 -10.13 -6.01
CA ALA A 104 7.00 -11.38 -5.27
C ALA A 104 5.57 -11.73 -4.82
N LEU A 105 5.07 -12.86 -5.26
CA LEU A 105 3.74 -13.37 -4.91
C LEU A 105 3.75 -14.19 -3.63
N ARG A 106 4.93 -14.62 -3.22
CA ARG A 106 5.16 -15.32 -1.95
C ARG A 106 6.56 -15.01 -1.42
N ILE A 107 6.75 -15.21 -0.14
CA ILE A 107 8.08 -15.15 0.48
C ILE A 107 8.85 -16.42 0.05
N PRO A 108 10.10 -16.29 -0.41
CA PRO A 108 10.93 -17.45 -0.71
C PRO A 108 11.23 -18.27 0.54
N TYR A 109 11.54 -19.56 0.36
CA TYR A 109 12.05 -20.37 1.45
C TYR A 109 13.41 -19.84 1.92
N ALA A 110 13.71 -20.04 3.20
CA ALA A 110 15.02 -19.71 3.74
C ALA A 110 16.12 -20.49 2.99
N GLN A 111 17.30 -19.90 2.85
CA GLN A 111 18.40 -20.52 2.10
C GLN A 111 18.83 -21.85 2.71
N ASP A 112 18.80 -21.95 4.04
CA ASP A 112 19.13 -23.20 4.73
C ASP A 112 18.13 -24.32 4.42
N GLU A 113 16.84 -23.98 4.33
CA GLU A 113 15.79 -24.92 3.92
C GLU A 113 16.04 -25.43 2.49
N LEU A 114 16.42 -24.53 1.57
CA LEU A 114 16.72 -24.90 0.19
C LEU A 114 17.97 -25.77 0.06
N ASN A 115 18.95 -25.58 0.94
CA ASN A 115 20.23 -26.28 0.88
C ASN A 115 20.22 -27.65 1.61
N LEU A 116 19.44 -27.73 2.70
CA LEU A 116 19.53 -28.88 3.62
C LEU A 116 18.34 -29.84 3.50
N ASN A 117 17.18 -29.36 3.03
CA ASN A 117 15.99 -30.20 2.90
C ASN A 117 15.74 -30.59 1.42
N PRO A 118 16.05 -31.84 1.03
CA PRO A 118 15.85 -32.29 -0.35
C PRO A 118 14.37 -32.33 -0.78
N ASN A 119 13.44 -32.24 0.17
CA ASN A 119 12.00 -32.24 -0.11
C ASN A 119 11.42 -30.83 -0.28
N THR A 120 12.25 -29.78 -0.17
CA THR A 120 11.77 -28.41 -0.36
C THR A 120 11.33 -28.21 -1.81
N PRO A 121 10.08 -27.78 -2.06
CA PRO A 121 9.61 -27.55 -3.42
C PRO A 121 10.43 -26.47 -4.12
N SER A 122 10.86 -26.74 -5.35
CA SER A 122 11.46 -25.70 -6.19
C SER A 122 10.38 -24.75 -6.67
N VAL A 123 10.29 -23.57 -6.05
CA VAL A 123 9.30 -22.55 -6.39
C VAL A 123 9.96 -21.24 -6.77
N VAL A 124 9.49 -20.65 -7.85
CA VAL A 124 9.88 -19.29 -8.25
C VAL A 124 8.85 -18.33 -7.66
N TYR A 125 9.28 -17.49 -6.73
CA TYR A 125 8.40 -16.67 -5.88
C TYR A 125 7.63 -15.58 -6.63
N ASP A 126 7.99 -15.26 -7.86
CA ASP A 126 7.40 -14.22 -8.70
C ASP A 126 6.54 -14.79 -9.87
N LEU A 127 6.35 -16.09 -9.96
CA LEU A 127 5.49 -16.69 -10.96
C LEU A 127 4.05 -16.90 -10.45
N PRO A 128 3.02 -16.58 -11.25
CA PRO A 128 1.62 -16.78 -10.86
C PRO A 128 1.29 -18.21 -10.44
N ALA A 129 1.87 -19.21 -11.11
CA ALA A 129 1.69 -20.64 -10.77
C ALA A 129 2.19 -20.99 -9.35
N ASN A 130 3.06 -20.20 -8.77
CA ASN A 130 3.65 -20.40 -7.46
C ASN A 130 3.09 -19.42 -6.40
N ALA A 131 2.00 -18.72 -6.71
CA ALA A 131 1.30 -17.88 -5.75
C ALA A 131 0.84 -18.72 -4.52
N VAL A 132 0.61 -18.07 -3.40
CA VAL A 132 0.05 -18.74 -2.22
C VAL A 132 -1.39 -19.19 -2.51
N PHE A 133 -1.80 -20.32 -1.91
CA PHE A 133 -3.08 -21.00 -2.20
C PHE A 133 -4.33 -20.12 -2.05
N TRP A 134 -4.28 -19.08 -1.24
CA TRP A 134 -5.37 -18.16 -1.00
C TRP A 134 -5.37 -16.94 -1.97
N ASP A 135 -4.33 -16.74 -2.77
CA ASP A 135 -4.28 -15.71 -3.81
C ASP A 135 -4.93 -16.25 -5.09
N VAL A 136 -6.26 -16.16 -5.13
CA VAL A 136 -7.07 -16.68 -6.25
C VAL A 136 -7.05 -15.77 -7.48
N THR A 137 -6.46 -14.59 -7.37
CA THR A 137 -6.28 -13.63 -8.48
C THR A 137 -4.81 -13.26 -8.61
N PRO A 138 -3.92 -14.21 -8.97
CA PRO A 138 -2.53 -13.88 -9.19
C PRO A 138 -2.40 -12.85 -10.32
N PHE A 139 -1.36 -12.02 -10.25
CA PHE A 139 -1.08 -11.03 -11.28
C PHE A 139 -1.03 -11.68 -12.65
N GLN A 140 -1.84 -11.18 -13.57
CA GLN A 140 -1.59 -11.30 -15.00
C GLN A 140 -0.95 -9.99 -15.45
N PHE A 141 0.28 -10.06 -15.89
CA PHE A 141 1.04 -8.94 -16.42
C PHE A 141 0.92 -8.89 -17.93
#